data_f337274fb368b33cb875f42220aa86a9
#
_entry.id   f337274fb368b33cb875f42220aa86a9
#
_cell.length_a   1.000
_cell.length_b   1.000
_cell.length_c   1.000
_cell.angle_alpha   90.00
_cell.angle_beta   90.00
_cell.angle_gamma   90.00
#
_symmetry.space_group_name_H-M   'P 1'
#
loop_
_entity.id
_entity.type
_entity.pdbx_description
1 polymer ?
#
loop_
_entity_poly.entity_id
_entity_poly.type
_entity_poly.pdbx_seq_one_letter_code
_entity_poly.pdbx_strand_id
1 'polypeptide(L)'
;MSNSASPAVGRKLSWVTKLTYALLPLSFTMTTMVMTWQMIYYTQPLAISIGIVTTMLAVGKAIGGFITPIWGYISDRMYSTAFGRKVGRRKGTLLIAAPLNLIFYVLLWVPGMPVWYYLLVNIIYYGVYPGINTVVYSLPSEMTDDSKDRAQLVAVQQIGGGVGGFALSMFNAYLFKIWGADSWEPYFKIAMIYAVLGTVLLVIGALCIKERPYDETTDISSADKGSDEKVGFFGRLVSVFWNFLSVLRIKTFRNYLGIYLSQMTFRTVRGQINAYFIMFVLLLTPAEVSLSTGFSFLFGMVCVVIWATLITKLGGMRAYRLGSWFTIVLFVGIFILGLTHGSMPKATVTLVFTILITLFTLGNSGIVNAQTYVQSFVPDVDELVTGKRREGQYAGIQSTLEVIVNTVVTILVGVILQAVGFQSGADVKTQSPLVVNVLLYMYCGTVVVLALVGILLTYRMHLNEKTHDILVGESARLRNGGSMDDVTEETRKVVEDLAGMPYEKCWGHNNVINVSNKA
;
A
#
# COMPACT_ATOMS: atom_id res chain seq x y z
N MET A 1 13.09 -13.12 -48.71
CA MET A 1 13.23 -14.24 -47.78
C MET A 1 13.00 -13.65 -46.40
N SER A 2 11.77 -13.76 -45.90
CA SER A 2 11.36 -13.23 -44.58
C SER A 2 11.85 -14.19 -43.50
N ASN A 3 12.84 -13.76 -42.72
CA ASN A 3 13.17 -14.42 -41.47
C ASN A 3 12.03 -14.21 -40.49
N SER A 4 11.13 -15.18 -40.40
CA SER A 4 10.19 -15.29 -39.32
C SER A 4 10.97 -15.59 -38.03
N ALA A 5 11.20 -14.57 -37.22
CA ALA A 5 11.70 -14.76 -35.86
C ALA A 5 10.72 -15.71 -35.13
N SER A 6 11.20 -16.90 -34.77
CA SER A 6 10.47 -17.83 -33.94
C SER A 6 10.03 -17.10 -32.66
N PRO A 7 8.77 -17.28 -32.20
CA PRO A 7 8.33 -16.69 -30.93
C PRO A 7 9.27 -17.21 -29.85
N ALA A 8 9.87 -16.30 -29.10
CA ALA A 8 10.73 -16.62 -27.96
C ALA A 8 9.96 -17.55 -27.03
N VAL A 9 10.35 -18.82 -26.98
CA VAL A 9 9.79 -19.82 -26.06
C VAL A 9 9.92 -19.26 -24.63
N GLY A 10 8.80 -19.08 -23.94
CA GLY A 10 8.73 -18.45 -22.66
C GLY A 10 9.79 -18.99 -21.70
N ARG A 11 10.68 -18.12 -21.24
CA ARG A 11 11.81 -18.47 -20.39
C ARG A 11 11.30 -18.98 -19.06
N LYS A 12 11.31 -20.30 -18.84
CA LYS A 12 10.95 -20.92 -17.57
C LYS A 12 12.01 -20.57 -16.52
N LEU A 13 11.55 -20.11 -15.37
CA LEU A 13 12.42 -19.75 -14.25
C LEU A 13 12.72 -20.99 -13.38
N SER A 14 13.99 -21.14 -13.00
CA SER A 14 14.37 -22.17 -12.04
C SER A 14 13.84 -21.83 -10.64
N TRP A 15 13.59 -22.86 -9.82
CA TRP A 15 13.19 -22.66 -8.42
C TRP A 15 14.21 -21.86 -7.61
N VAL A 16 15.50 -22.01 -7.92
CA VAL A 16 16.56 -21.19 -7.29
C VAL A 16 16.34 -19.72 -7.57
N THR A 17 16.04 -19.33 -8.82
CA THR A 17 15.75 -17.94 -9.17
C THR A 17 14.49 -17.42 -8.46
N LYS A 18 13.46 -18.24 -8.29
CA LYS A 18 12.23 -17.86 -7.57
C LYS A 18 12.48 -17.67 -6.08
N LEU A 19 13.25 -18.56 -5.46
CA LEU A 19 13.61 -18.45 -4.05
C LEU A 19 14.56 -17.28 -3.77
N THR A 20 15.53 -17.02 -4.66
CA THR A 20 16.40 -15.84 -4.51
C THR A 20 15.65 -14.53 -4.71
N TYR A 21 14.58 -14.52 -5.52
CA TYR A 21 13.67 -13.37 -5.62
C TYR A 21 12.99 -13.05 -4.27
N ALA A 22 12.70 -14.06 -3.41
CA ALA A 22 12.14 -13.85 -2.08
C ALA A 22 13.04 -12.99 -1.16
N LEU A 23 14.35 -12.89 -1.43
CA LEU A 23 15.27 -12.05 -0.66
C LEU A 23 14.94 -10.56 -0.81
N LEU A 24 14.34 -10.14 -1.93
CA LEU A 24 13.94 -8.76 -2.16
C LEU A 24 12.81 -8.32 -1.22
N PRO A 25 11.64 -8.99 -1.16
CA PRO A 25 10.63 -8.66 -0.17
C PRO A 25 11.11 -8.83 1.27
N LEU A 26 12.02 -9.79 1.54
CA LEU A 26 12.67 -9.90 2.86
C LEU A 26 13.50 -8.66 3.20
N SER A 27 14.16 -8.03 2.24
CA SER A 27 14.93 -6.80 2.49
C SER A 27 14.04 -5.63 2.96
N PHE A 28 12.73 -5.63 2.62
CA PHE A 28 11.77 -4.61 3.08
C PHE A 28 11.45 -4.70 4.57
N THR A 29 11.85 -5.74 5.22
CA THR A 29 11.66 -5.92 6.66
C THR A 29 12.37 -4.87 7.50
N MET A 30 13.43 -4.23 6.99
CA MET A 30 13.98 -3.00 7.59
C MET A 30 12.91 -1.95 7.82
N THR A 31 11.96 -1.83 6.91
CA THR A 31 10.90 -0.82 6.99
C THR A 31 9.89 -1.10 8.07
N THR A 32 9.76 -2.35 8.55
CA THR A 32 8.90 -2.66 9.70
C THR A 32 9.36 -1.91 10.94
N MET A 33 10.66 -1.74 11.11
CA MET A 33 11.22 -0.93 12.18
C MET A 33 10.81 0.54 12.05
N VAL A 34 10.92 1.11 10.83
CA VAL A 34 10.50 2.48 10.56
C VAL A 34 9.00 2.65 10.77
N MET A 35 8.18 1.79 10.21
CA MET A 35 6.73 1.91 10.27
C MET A 35 6.17 1.75 11.69
N THR A 36 6.79 0.89 12.51
CA THR A 36 6.27 0.56 13.83
C THR A 36 6.88 1.43 14.92
N TRP A 37 8.19 1.72 14.84
CA TRP A 37 8.95 2.26 15.97
C TRP A 37 9.46 3.67 15.78
N GLN A 38 9.54 4.20 14.56
CA GLN A 38 10.11 5.51 14.29
C GLN A 38 9.38 6.63 15.05
N MET A 39 8.05 6.60 15.04
CA MET A 39 7.25 7.61 15.72
C MET A 39 7.45 7.56 17.24
N ILE A 40 7.52 6.35 17.83
CA ILE A 40 7.83 6.15 19.24
C ILE A 40 9.25 6.59 19.56
N TYR A 41 10.22 6.23 18.74
CA TYR A 41 11.61 6.63 18.90
C TYR A 41 11.79 8.14 18.98
N TYR A 42 11.11 8.88 18.11
CA TYR A 42 11.19 10.35 18.12
C TYR A 42 10.43 10.99 19.29
N THR A 43 9.29 10.43 19.71
CA THR A 43 8.49 11.02 20.78
C THR A 43 8.95 10.59 22.17
N GLN A 44 9.38 9.36 22.37
CA GLN A 44 9.76 8.85 23.70
C GLN A 44 11.26 9.05 23.96
N PRO A 45 12.22 8.33 23.35
CA PRO A 45 13.65 8.51 23.62
C PRO A 45 14.19 9.90 23.29
N LEU A 46 13.72 10.54 22.22
CA LEU A 46 14.21 11.85 21.79
C LEU A 46 13.39 13.03 22.31
N ALA A 47 12.26 12.77 22.99
CA ALA A 47 11.39 13.77 23.58
C ALA A 47 10.89 14.87 22.61
N ILE A 48 10.81 14.58 21.29
CA ILE A 48 10.27 15.50 20.29
C ILE A 48 8.73 15.49 20.41
N SER A 49 8.09 16.67 20.38
CA SER A 49 6.63 16.75 20.50
C SER A 49 5.92 15.98 19.37
N ILE A 50 4.82 15.32 19.72
CA ILE A 50 4.10 14.42 18.79
C ILE A 50 3.59 15.16 17.56
N GLY A 51 3.15 16.41 17.67
CA GLY A 51 2.71 17.22 16.53
C GLY A 51 3.84 17.51 15.53
N ILE A 52 5.06 17.78 16.03
CA ILE A 52 6.23 17.96 15.15
C ILE A 52 6.58 16.64 14.48
N VAL A 53 6.63 15.54 15.22
CA VAL A 53 6.97 14.22 14.68
C VAL A 53 5.99 13.80 13.58
N THR A 54 4.69 13.90 13.83
CA THR A 54 3.68 13.51 12.84
C THR A 54 3.71 14.40 11.60
N THR A 55 3.91 15.71 11.76
CA THR A 55 4.07 16.63 10.62
C THR A 55 5.31 16.28 9.79
N MET A 56 6.43 16.04 10.45
CA MET A 56 7.69 15.64 9.80
C MET A 56 7.53 14.33 9.01
N LEU A 57 6.92 13.31 9.61
CA LEU A 57 6.65 12.03 8.94
C LEU A 57 5.65 12.18 7.78
N ALA A 58 4.63 13.01 7.95
CA ALA A 58 3.65 13.28 6.90
C ALA A 58 4.27 13.96 5.69
N VAL A 59 5.12 14.98 5.91
CA VAL A 59 5.85 15.68 4.84
C VAL A 59 6.78 14.70 4.11
N GLY A 60 7.56 13.88 4.83
CA GLY A 60 8.43 12.87 4.23
C GLY A 60 7.66 11.89 3.34
N LYS A 61 6.55 11.32 3.84
CA LYS A 61 5.70 10.39 3.10
C LYS A 61 5.03 11.03 1.89
N ALA A 62 4.56 12.29 2.01
CA ALA A 62 3.97 13.03 0.90
C ALA A 62 4.98 13.22 -0.24
N ILE A 63 6.19 13.69 0.08
CA ILE A 63 7.27 13.87 -0.91
C ILE A 63 7.64 12.53 -1.54
N GLY A 64 7.74 11.45 -0.76
CA GLY A 64 7.97 10.10 -1.27
C GLY A 64 6.94 9.65 -2.29
N GLY A 65 5.65 9.93 -2.03
CA GLY A 65 4.57 9.65 -2.97
C GLY A 65 4.72 10.39 -4.32
N PHE A 66 5.13 11.66 -4.29
CA PHE A 66 5.40 12.43 -5.51
C PHE A 66 6.66 11.97 -6.26
N ILE A 67 7.67 11.45 -5.56
CA ILE A 67 8.92 10.97 -6.17
C ILE A 67 8.75 9.57 -6.78
N THR A 68 7.78 8.78 -6.34
CA THR A 68 7.57 7.40 -6.82
C THR A 68 7.51 7.27 -8.36
N PRO A 69 6.73 8.08 -9.10
CA PRO A 69 6.72 8.04 -10.57
C PRO A 69 8.07 8.39 -11.20
N ILE A 70 8.86 9.25 -10.54
CA ILE A 70 10.20 9.65 -11.01
C ILE A 70 11.14 8.44 -10.97
N TRP A 71 11.05 7.60 -9.92
CA TRP A 71 11.81 6.36 -9.84
C TRP A 71 11.44 5.37 -10.95
N GLY A 72 10.14 5.26 -11.28
CA GLY A 72 9.68 4.48 -12.44
C GLY A 72 10.36 4.95 -13.72
N TYR A 73 10.31 6.26 -13.96
CA TYR A 73 10.94 6.88 -15.14
C TYR A 73 12.46 6.67 -15.18
N ILE A 74 13.18 6.86 -14.06
CA ILE A 74 14.62 6.62 -13.95
C ILE A 74 14.94 5.15 -14.24
N SER A 75 14.19 4.24 -13.60
CA SER A 75 14.38 2.80 -13.79
C SER A 75 14.14 2.37 -15.23
N ASP A 76 13.12 2.91 -15.92
CA ASP A 76 12.81 2.58 -17.31
C ASP A 76 13.89 3.07 -18.27
N ARG A 77 14.56 4.17 -17.97
CA ARG A 77 15.64 4.74 -18.78
C ARG A 77 17.06 4.33 -18.36
N MET A 78 17.20 3.39 -17.43
CA MET A 78 18.52 2.97 -16.95
C MET A 78 19.42 2.44 -18.07
N TYR A 79 18.87 1.85 -19.12
CA TYR A 79 19.65 1.40 -20.30
C TYR A 79 20.32 2.54 -21.11
N SER A 80 19.88 3.78 -20.95
CA SER A 80 20.59 4.93 -21.54
C SER A 80 21.99 5.14 -20.94
N THR A 81 22.24 4.59 -19.73
CA THR A 81 23.52 4.66 -19.04
C THR A 81 24.42 3.47 -19.35
N ALA A 82 25.76 3.68 -19.36
CA ALA A 82 26.73 2.61 -19.53
C ALA A 82 26.63 1.54 -18.41
N PHE A 83 26.29 1.96 -17.21
CA PHE A 83 26.09 1.09 -16.05
C PHE A 83 24.86 0.19 -16.25
N GLY A 84 23.72 0.76 -16.63
CA GLY A 84 22.49 0.01 -16.86
C GLY A 84 22.60 -1.01 -17.99
N ARG A 85 23.33 -0.68 -19.08
CA ARG A 85 23.60 -1.64 -20.17
C ARG A 85 24.41 -2.85 -19.73
N LYS A 86 25.36 -2.68 -18.77
CA LYS A 86 26.17 -3.79 -18.25
C LYS A 86 25.45 -4.63 -17.20
N VAL A 87 24.68 -3.97 -16.33
CA VAL A 87 24.15 -4.60 -15.12
C VAL A 87 22.69 -5.05 -15.31
N GLY A 88 21.93 -4.31 -16.10
CA GLY A 88 20.48 -4.46 -16.26
C GLY A 88 19.73 -3.22 -15.79
N ARG A 89 18.48 -3.07 -16.25
CA ARG A 89 17.66 -1.90 -15.99
C ARG A 89 17.19 -1.83 -14.54
N ARG A 90 16.49 -2.86 -14.09
CA ARG A 90 15.94 -2.95 -12.72
C ARG A 90 17.02 -3.24 -11.70
N LYS A 91 17.91 -4.15 -12.03
CA LYS A 91 19.08 -4.50 -11.20
C LYS A 91 19.98 -3.30 -10.95
N GLY A 92 20.28 -2.51 -11.98
CA GLY A 92 21.08 -1.29 -11.86
C GLY A 92 20.42 -0.26 -10.91
N THR A 93 19.11 -0.05 -11.05
CA THR A 93 18.36 0.84 -10.14
C THR A 93 18.41 0.36 -8.70
N LEU A 94 18.22 -0.93 -8.43
CA LEU A 94 18.29 -1.49 -7.07
C LEU A 94 19.67 -1.35 -6.46
N LEU A 95 20.73 -1.59 -7.24
CA LEU A 95 22.11 -1.48 -6.76
C LEU A 95 22.54 -0.04 -6.46
N ILE A 96 21.97 0.96 -7.15
CA ILE A 96 22.17 2.38 -6.82
C ILE A 96 21.35 2.77 -5.60
N ALA A 97 20.11 2.30 -5.51
CA ALA A 97 19.21 2.65 -4.39
C ALA A 97 19.63 1.98 -3.07
N ALA A 98 20.26 0.80 -3.10
CA ALA A 98 20.66 0.05 -1.90
C ALA A 98 21.58 0.83 -0.95
N PRO A 99 22.73 1.39 -1.38
CA PRO A 99 23.60 2.16 -0.49
C PRO A 99 22.94 3.46 -0.02
N LEU A 100 22.14 4.12 -0.85
CA LEU A 100 21.40 5.31 -0.45
C LEU A 100 20.39 4.97 0.64
N ASN A 101 19.65 3.88 0.46
CA ASN A 101 18.67 3.41 1.45
C ASN A 101 19.38 3.06 2.78
N LEU A 102 20.54 2.37 2.72
CA LEU A 102 21.32 2.04 3.92
C LEU A 102 21.72 3.31 4.69
N ILE A 103 22.33 4.27 4.00
CA ILE A 103 22.82 5.50 4.61
C ILE A 103 21.66 6.26 5.27
N PHE A 104 20.62 6.58 4.51
CA PHE A 104 19.52 7.40 5.03
C PHE A 104 18.66 6.64 6.05
N TYR A 105 18.54 5.32 5.95
CA TYR A 105 17.91 4.51 6.99
C TYR A 105 18.67 4.61 8.33
N VAL A 106 20.00 4.47 8.33
CA VAL A 106 20.81 4.60 9.56
C VAL A 106 20.71 6.00 10.14
N LEU A 107 20.76 7.02 9.29
CA LEU A 107 20.65 8.42 9.72
C LEU A 107 19.33 8.75 10.41
N LEU A 108 18.23 8.02 10.14
CA LEU A 108 16.96 8.19 10.86
C LEU A 108 17.08 7.93 12.37
N TRP A 109 18.03 7.10 12.78
CA TRP A 109 18.12 6.60 14.16
C TRP A 109 19.27 7.20 14.96
N VAL A 110 20.02 8.16 14.38
CA VAL A 110 21.10 8.85 15.09
C VAL A 110 20.50 9.74 16.17
N PRO A 111 20.88 9.59 17.47
CA PRO A 111 20.32 10.39 18.56
C PRO A 111 20.92 11.79 18.63
N GLY A 112 20.23 12.69 19.36
CA GLY A 112 20.77 14.00 19.76
C GLY A 112 20.86 15.05 18.64
N MET A 113 20.26 14.78 17.48
CA MET A 113 20.26 15.72 16.36
C MET A 113 19.09 16.72 16.47
N PRO A 114 19.22 17.94 15.89
CA PRO A 114 18.14 18.90 15.86
C PRO A 114 16.97 18.44 14.96
N VAL A 115 15.77 18.95 15.21
CA VAL A 115 14.54 18.55 14.53
C VAL A 115 14.63 18.69 13.00
N TRP A 116 15.27 19.75 12.49
CA TRP A 116 15.44 19.95 11.05
C TRP A 116 16.25 18.83 10.38
N TYR A 117 17.21 18.23 11.12
CA TYR A 117 17.98 17.08 10.63
C TYR A 117 17.06 15.89 10.38
N TYR A 118 16.21 15.55 11.36
CA TYR A 118 15.26 14.43 11.18
C TYR A 118 14.27 14.70 10.06
N LEU A 119 13.80 15.94 9.89
CA LEU A 119 12.96 16.33 8.77
C LEU A 119 13.64 16.06 7.43
N LEU A 120 14.87 16.53 7.27
CA LEU A 120 15.64 16.37 6.03
C LEU A 120 15.92 14.90 5.73
N VAL A 121 16.37 14.13 6.72
CA VAL A 121 16.68 12.71 6.56
C VAL A 121 15.42 11.91 6.24
N ASN A 122 14.27 12.23 6.86
CA ASN A 122 12.98 11.61 6.52
C ASN A 122 12.57 11.90 5.07
N ILE A 123 12.69 13.14 4.61
CA ILE A 123 12.37 13.51 3.23
C ILE A 123 13.21 12.68 2.25
N ILE A 124 14.51 12.56 2.49
CA ILE A 124 15.40 11.82 1.60
C ILE A 124 15.12 10.32 1.68
N TYR A 125 14.97 9.76 2.88
CA TYR A 125 14.66 8.35 3.06
C TYR A 125 13.33 7.95 2.36
N TYR A 126 12.25 8.69 2.60
CA TYR A 126 10.98 8.45 1.92
C TYR A 126 11.02 8.79 0.43
N GLY A 127 12.00 9.59 -0.03
CA GLY A 127 12.28 9.79 -1.44
C GLY A 127 12.98 8.61 -2.11
N VAL A 128 13.85 7.88 -1.40
CA VAL A 128 14.62 6.74 -1.94
C VAL A 128 13.84 5.42 -1.84
N TYR A 129 13.22 5.17 -0.70
CA TYR A 129 12.56 3.89 -0.40
C TYR A 129 11.49 3.47 -1.42
N PRO A 130 10.59 4.35 -1.90
CA PRO A 130 9.58 3.97 -2.90
C PRO A 130 10.20 3.50 -4.22
N GLY A 131 11.41 3.98 -4.57
CA GLY A 131 12.13 3.53 -5.75
C GLY A 131 12.45 2.04 -5.72
N ILE A 132 12.89 1.53 -4.57
CA ILE A 132 13.14 0.09 -4.37
C ILE A 132 11.84 -0.70 -4.51
N ASN A 133 10.77 -0.26 -3.85
CA ASN A 133 9.47 -0.90 -3.92
C ASN A 133 8.93 -0.99 -5.36
N THR A 134 8.92 0.14 -6.08
CA THR A 134 8.41 0.22 -7.46
C THR A 134 9.12 -0.78 -8.35
N VAL A 135 10.45 -0.87 -8.24
CA VAL A 135 11.25 -1.81 -9.03
C VAL A 135 10.92 -3.25 -8.65
N VAL A 136 10.89 -3.60 -7.37
CA VAL A 136 10.65 -4.99 -6.94
C VAL A 136 9.25 -5.47 -7.33
N TYR A 137 8.23 -4.62 -7.24
CA TYR A 137 6.87 -4.98 -7.67
C TYR A 137 6.73 -5.12 -9.20
N SER A 138 7.59 -4.49 -9.99
CA SER A 138 7.58 -4.64 -11.46
C SER A 138 8.37 -5.87 -11.96
N LEU A 139 9.24 -6.46 -11.14
CA LEU A 139 10.12 -7.57 -11.54
C LEU A 139 9.40 -8.83 -12.06
N PRO A 140 8.25 -9.29 -11.48
CA PRO A 140 7.59 -10.48 -12.01
C PRO A 140 7.24 -10.41 -13.49
N SER A 141 6.86 -9.22 -13.99
CA SER A 141 6.57 -9.01 -15.41
C SER A 141 7.82 -8.91 -16.28
N GLU A 142 8.96 -8.55 -15.71
CA GLU A 142 10.25 -8.41 -16.38
C GLU A 142 11.03 -9.74 -16.44
N MET A 143 10.83 -10.62 -15.46
CA MET A 143 11.60 -11.85 -15.32
C MET A 143 11.08 -12.99 -16.19
N THR A 144 9.77 -12.99 -16.50
CA THR A 144 9.13 -14.09 -17.25
C THR A 144 7.89 -13.65 -18.03
N ASP A 145 7.66 -14.28 -19.18
CA ASP A 145 6.43 -14.18 -19.96
C ASP A 145 5.41 -15.28 -19.62
N ASP A 146 5.87 -16.34 -18.93
CA ASP A 146 5.01 -17.44 -18.51
C ASP A 146 4.12 -16.98 -17.34
N SER A 147 2.80 -17.05 -17.54
CA SER A 147 1.81 -16.63 -16.53
C SER A 147 1.89 -17.45 -15.24
N LYS A 148 2.26 -18.74 -15.33
CA LYS A 148 2.40 -19.62 -14.17
C LYS A 148 3.64 -19.25 -13.35
N ASP A 149 4.78 -19.00 -14.01
CA ASP A 149 5.99 -18.54 -13.33
C ASP A 149 5.80 -17.18 -12.70
N ARG A 150 5.06 -16.26 -13.37
CA ARG A 150 4.71 -14.95 -12.83
C ARG A 150 3.85 -15.07 -11.56
N ALA A 151 2.82 -15.92 -11.60
CA ALA A 151 1.98 -16.19 -10.43
C ALA A 151 2.80 -16.78 -9.26
N GLN A 152 3.76 -17.68 -9.55
CA GLN A 152 4.65 -18.23 -8.53
C GLN A 152 5.61 -17.19 -7.94
N LEU A 153 6.14 -16.25 -8.74
CA LEU A 153 6.95 -15.14 -8.22
C LEU A 153 6.13 -14.26 -7.26
N VAL A 154 4.90 -13.90 -7.64
CA VAL A 154 4.00 -13.13 -6.76
C VAL A 154 3.69 -13.91 -5.47
N ALA A 155 3.44 -15.21 -5.55
CA ALA A 155 3.22 -16.05 -4.36
C ALA A 155 4.45 -16.10 -3.46
N VAL A 156 5.64 -16.28 -4.02
CA VAL A 156 6.92 -16.26 -3.29
C VAL A 156 7.17 -14.90 -2.64
N GLN A 157 6.81 -13.80 -3.31
CA GLN A 157 6.89 -12.46 -2.74
C GLN A 157 6.00 -12.30 -1.50
N GLN A 158 4.76 -12.76 -1.56
CA GLN A 158 3.81 -12.69 -0.43
C GLN A 158 4.26 -13.57 0.74
N ILE A 159 4.67 -14.79 0.46
CA ILE A 159 5.18 -15.73 1.47
C ILE A 159 6.46 -15.18 2.11
N GLY A 160 7.41 -14.72 1.28
CA GLY A 160 8.66 -14.14 1.76
C GLY A 160 8.44 -12.92 2.67
N GLY A 161 7.52 -12.03 2.29
CA GLY A 161 7.14 -10.88 3.12
C GLY A 161 6.48 -11.29 4.45
N GLY A 162 5.58 -12.28 4.42
CA GLY A 162 4.90 -12.78 5.63
C GLY A 162 5.83 -13.49 6.59
N VAL A 163 6.65 -14.43 6.10
CA VAL A 163 7.65 -15.15 6.90
C VAL A 163 8.70 -14.18 7.45
N GLY A 164 9.18 -13.24 6.61
CA GLY A 164 10.12 -12.22 7.04
C GLY A 164 9.53 -11.31 8.12
N GLY A 165 8.31 -10.85 7.93
CA GLY A 165 7.60 -10.02 8.92
C GLY A 165 7.44 -10.73 10.26
N PHE A 166 7.08 -12.03 10.26
CA PHE A 166 7.03 -12.86 11.47
C PHE A 166 8.41 -12.98 12.13
N ALA A 167 9.41 -13.46 11.38
CA ALA A 167 10.74 -13.71 11.92
C ALA A 167 11.36 -12.46 12.55
N LEU A 168 11.22 -11.31 11.90
CA LEU A 168 11.77 -10.06 12.40
C LEU A 168 10.97 -9.47 13.55
N SER A 169 9.66 -9.66 13.57
CA SER A 169 8.86 -9.27 14.73
C SER A 169 9.23 -10.10 15.96
N MET A 170 9.49 -11.41 15.80
CA MET A 170 10.00 -12.26 16.90
C MET A 170 11.40 -11.84 17.33
N PHE A 171 12.26 -11.50 16.37
CA PHE A 171 13.60 -11.00 16.66
C PHE A 171 13.56 -9.65 17.39
N ASN A 172 12.68 -8.73 16.99
CA ASN A 172 12.43 -7.48 17.71
C ASN A 172 11.96 -7.74 19.16
N ALA A 173 10.99 -8.67 19.34
CA ALA A 173 10.50 -9.02 20.66
C ALA A 173 11.64 -9.52 21.57
N TYR A 174 12.52 -10.36 21.03
CA TYR A 174 13.67 -10.89 21.74
C TYR A 174 14.68 -9.78 22.09
N LEU A 175 15.02 -8.91 21.15
CA LEU A 175 15.99 -7.82 21.36
C LEU A 175 15.49 -6.79 22.36
N PHE A 176 14.22 -6.36 22.27
CA PHE A 176 13.61 -5.45 23.25
C PHE A 176 13.47 -6.07 24.64
N LYS A 177 13.30 -7.41 24.72
CA LYS A 177 13.31 -8.09 26.01
C LYS A 177 14.69 -8.05 26.69
N ILE A 178 15.78 -8.13 25.92
CA ILE A 178 17.15 -8.13 26.44
C ILE A 178 17.65 -6.71 26.71
N TRP A 179 17.42 -5.78 25.78
CA TRP A 179 18.02 -4.44 25.83
C TRP A 179 17.10 -3.38 26.42
N GLY A 180 15.82 -3.70 26.63
CA GLY A 180 14.80 -2.74 27.01
C GLY A 180 14.37 -1.85 25.81
N ALA A 181 13.63 -0.81 26.13
CA ALA A 181 13.17 0.19 25.13
C ALA A 181 13.03 1.60 25.72
N ASP A 182 13.58 1.82 26.91
CA ASP A 182 13.46 3.08 27.66
C ASP A 182 14.43 4.16 27.17
N SER A 183 15.49 3.77 26.43
CA SER A 183 16.49 4.67 25.89
C SER A 183 16.57 4.59 24.35
N TRP A 184 17.34 5.49 23.75
CA TRP A 184 17.55 5.49 22.29
C TRP A 184 18.43 4.33 21.79
N GLU A 185 19.31 3.79 22.66
CA GLU A 185 20.32 2.79 22.26
C GLU A 185 19.74 1.49 21.68
N PRO A 186 18.72 0.84 22.28
CA PRO A 186 18.15 -0.37 21.71
C PRO A 186 17.60 -0.16 20.31
N TYR A 187 16.90 0.95 20.07
CA TYR A 187 16.36 1.29 18.75
C TYR A 187 17.46 1.46 17.71
N PHE A 188 18.53 2.18 18.07
CA PHE A 188 19.67 2.37 17.20
C PHE A 188 20.40 1.06 16.87
N LYS A 189 20.66 0.22 17.88
CA LYS A 189 21.30 -1.11 17.70
C LYS A 189 20.47 -2.02 16.79
N ILE A 190 19.17 -2.10 17.03
CA ILE A 190 18.23 -2.88 16.20
C ILE A 190 18.21 -2.35 14.76
N ALA A 191 18.13 -1.03 14.60
CA ALA A 191 18.15 -0.40 13.30
C ALA A 191 19.44 -0.68 12.52
N MET A 192 20.60 -0.66 13.17
CA MET A 192 21.88 -1.01 12.56
C MET A 192 21.93 -2.46 12.08
N ILE A 193 21.45 -3.40 12.89
CA ILE A 193 21.36 -4.81 12.48
C ILE A 193 20.47 -4.94 11.24
N TYR A 194 19.31 -4.28 11.23
CA TYR A 194 18.38 -4.34 10.10
C TYR A 194 18.90 -3.62 8.86
N ALA A 195 19.62 -2.51 9.03
CA ALA A 195 20.28 -1.81 7.95
C ALA A 195 21.26 -2.71 7.18
N VAL A 196 22.13 -3.39 7.91
CA VAL A 196 23.11 -4.31 7.31
C VAL A 196 22.40 -5.52 6.69
N LEU A 197 21.53 -6.21 7.46
CA LEU A 197 20.85 -7.41 7.01
C LEU A 197 20.00 -7.14 5.76
N GLY A 198 19.17 -6.12 5.78
CA GLY A 198 18.28 -5.81 4.68
C GLY A 198 19.04 -5.33 3.44
N THR A 199 20.14 -4.56 3.61
CA THR A 199 20.98 -4.15 2.46
C THR A 199 21.67 -5.37 1.83
N VAL A 200 22.19 -6.28 2.64
CA VAL A 200 22.79 -7.53 2.15
C VAL A 200 21.76 -8.35 1.38
N LEU A 201 20.54 -8.54 1.94
CA LEU A 201 19.46 -9.26 1.27
C LEU A 201 19.04 -8.56 -0.04
N LEU A 202 18.96 -7.22 -0.04
CA LEU A 202 18.63 -6.44 -1.22
C LEU A 202 19.68 -6.61 -2.33
N VAL A 203 20.95 -6.52 -1.98
CA VAL A 203 22.06 -6.64 -2.94
C VAL A 203 22.14 -8.05 -3.49
N ILE A 204 22.09 -9.08 -2.63
CA ILE A 204 22.10 -10.49 -3.09
C ILE A 204 20.89 -10.76 -3.96
N GLY A 205 19.69 -10.36 -3.54
CA GLY A 205 18.47 -10.50 -4.33
C GLY A 205 18.60 -9.81 -5.69
N ALA A 206 19.09 -8.56 -5.72
CA ALA A 206 19.31 -7.82 -6.96
C ALA A 206 20.33 -8.51 -7.89
N LEU A 207 21.42 -9.04 -7.36
CA LEU A 207 22.44 -9.75 -8.14
C LEU A 207 21.90 -11.04 -8.78
N CYS A 208 20.95 -11.70 -8.12
CA CYS A 208 20.35 -12.96 -8.61
C CYS A 208 19.18 -12.76 -9.58
N ILE A 209 18.68 -11.53 -9.78
CA ILE A 209 17.62 -11.25 -10.75
C ILE A 209 18.10 -11.59 -12.17
N LYS A 210 17.23 -12.20 -12.95
CA LYS A 210 17.43 -12.46 -14.39
C LYS A 210 16.46 -11.60 -15.17
N GLU A 211 16.89 -10.41 -15.55
CA GLU A 211 16.15 -9.51 -16.43
C GLU A 211 16.20 -9.97 -17.90
N ARG A 212 15.32 -9.38 -18.73
CA ARG A 212 15.40 -9.52 -20.18
C ARG A 212 16.71 -8.89 -20.69
N PRO A 213 17.37 -9.47 -21.69
CA PRO A 213 18.51 -8.83 -22.34
C PRO A 213 18.11 -7.46 -22.90
N TYR A 214 19.08 -6.55 -22.95
CA TYR A 214 18.90 -5.28 -23.64
C TYR A 214 18.59 -5.51 -25.12
N ASP A 215 17.50 -4.90 -25.60
CA ASP A 215 17.11 -4.92 -27.01
C ASP A 215 16.79 -3.48 -27.42
N GLU A 216 17.54 -2.96 -28.40
CA GLU A 216 17.38 -1.59 -28.92
C GLU A 216 15.98 -1.35 -29.51
N THR A 217 15.29 -2.38 -29.96
CA THR A 217 13.95 -2.27 -30.57
C THR A 217 12.85 -2.10 -29.56
N THR A 218 13.06 -2.54 -28.30
CA THR A 218 12.10 -2.44 -27.20
C THR A 218 12.44 -1.34 -26.18
N ASP A 219 13.55 -0.62 -26.41
CA ASP A 219 13.96 0.45 -25.51
C ASP A 219 13.07 1.68 -25.67
N ILE A 220 12.30 1.98 -24.63
CA ILE A 220 11.39 3.16 -24.55
C ILE A 220 12.17 4.47 -24.74
N SER A 221 13.46 4.50 -24.40
CA SER A 221 14.33 5.68 -24.60
C SER A 221 14.51 6.04 -26.07
N SER A 222 14.35 5.09 -26.99
CA SER A 222 14.42 5.30 -28.44
C SER A 222 13.07 5.72 -29.06
N ALA A 223 11.95 5.31 -28.47
CA ALA A 223 10.60 5.62 -28.96
C ALA A 223 10.19 7.10 -28.70
N ASP A 224 10.74 7.74 -27.66
CA ASP A 224 10.39 9.11 -27.26
C ASP A 224 11.05 10.21 -28.13
N LYS A 225 11.89 9.84 -29.10
CA LYS A 225 12.52 10.80 -30.03
C LYS A 225 11.58 11.33 -31.11
N GLY A 226 10.37 10.79 -31.22
CA GLY A 226 9.42 11.09 -32.30
C GLY A 226 8.15 11.86 -31.91
N SER A 227 7.86 12.10 -30.63
CA SER A 227 6.59 12.70 -30.18
C SER A 227 6.77 13.92 -29.26
N ASP A 228 7.72 14.80 -29.56
CA ASP A 228 7.79 16.13 -28.95
C ASP A 228 6.73 17.06 -29.56
N GLU A 229 5.45 16.79 -29.32
CA GLU A 229 4.46 17.84 -29.32
C GLU A 229 4.73 18.74 -28.10
N LYS A 230 4.92 20.03 -28.38
CA LYS A 230 5.32 21.10 -27.45
C LYS A 230 4.26 21.43 -26.39
N VAL A 231 3.81 20.44 -25.63
CA VAL A 231 2.98 20.69 -24.44
C VAL A 231 3.93 20.98 -23.29
N GLY A 232 3.99 22.24 -22.86
CA GLY A 232 4.84 22.65 -21.73
C GLY A 232 4.53 21.85 -20.47
N PHE A 233 5.51 21.75 -19.56
CA PHE A 233 5.40 21.00 -18.29
C PHE A 233 4.09 21.30 -17.52
N PHE A 234 3.67 22.57 -17.47
CA PHE A 234 2.41 22.99 -16.85
C PHE A 234 1.16 22.46 -17.60
N GLY A 235 1.18 22.43 -18.92
CA GLY A 235 0.07 21.89 -19.71
C GLY A 235 -0.08 20.38 -19.50
N ARG A 236 1.01 19.64 -19.36
CA ARG A 236 0.99 18.21 -19.00
C ARG A 236 0.44 17.98 -17.59
N LEU A 237 0.83 18.80 -16.61
CA LEU A 237 0.27 18.75 -15.25
C LEU A 237 -1.23 19.02 -15.23
N VAL A 238 -1.68 20.03 -15.94
CA VAL A 238 -3.11 20.39 -16.05
C VAL A 238 -3.90 19.26 -16.74
N SER A 239 -3.39 18.69 -17.83
CA SER A 239 -4.06 17.58 -18.53
C SER A 239 -4.16 16.32 -17.66
N VAL A 240 -3.10 15.98 -16.92
CA VAL A 240 -3.12 14.89 -15.95
C VAL A 240 -4.16 15.14 -14.86
N PHE A 241 -4.23 16.36 -14.31
CA PHE A 241 -5.21 16.73 -13.29
C PHE A 241 -6.66 16.68 -13.80
N TRP A 242 -6.92 17.13 -15.02
CA TRP A 242 -8.24 17.05 -15.65
C TRP A 242 -8.64 15.61 -15.99
N ASN A 243 -7.73 14.82 -16.50
CA ASN A 243 -7.95 13.38 -16.72
C ASN A 243 -8.27 12.66 -15.41
N PHE A 244 -7.60 13.05 -14.32
CA PHE A 244 -7.86 12.59 -12.97
C PHE A 244 -9.30 12.92 -12.52
N LEU A 245 -9.74 14.18 -12.69
CA LEU A 245 -11.09 14.58 -12.31
C LEU A 245 -12.18 13.93 -13.18
N SER A 246 -11.86 13.60 -14.45
CA SER A 246 -12.83 13.02 -15.38
C SER A 246 -13.35 11.66 -14.89
N VAL A 247 -12.51 10.86 -14.25
CA VAL A 247 -12.86 9.53 -13.74
C VAL A 247 -13.84 9.61 -12.57
N LEU A 248 -13.80 10.69 -11.77
CA LEU A 248 -14.73 10.91 -10.67
C LEU A 248 -16.18 11.14 -11.13
N ARG A 249 -16.43 11.33 -12.42
CA ARG A 249 -17.79 11.47 -12.98
C ARG A 249 -18.54 10.12 -12.99
N ILE A 250 -17.83 8.99 -12.98
CA ILE A 250 -18.43 7.66 -13.01
C ILE A 250 -18.95 7.29 -11.63
N LYS A 251 -20.25 7.00 -11.52
CA LYS A 251 -20.93 6.66 -10.25
C LYS A 251 -20.30 5.48 -9.54
N THR A 252 -20.03 4.40 -10.27
CA THR A 252 -19.37 3.20 -9.72
C THR A 252 -18.01 3.52 -9.10
N PHE A 253 -17.19 4.34 -9.76
CA PHE A 253 -15.90 4.71 -9.22
C PHE A 253 -16.01 5.57 -7.96
N ARG A 254 -16.92 6.55 -7.92
CA ARG A 254 -17.14 7.33 -6.69
C ARG A 254 -17.53 6.47 -5.50
N ASN A 255 -18.43 5.50 -5.72
CA ASN A 255 -18.85 4.57 -4.68
C ASN A 255 -17.69 3.67 -4.22
N TYR A 256 -16.93 3.11 -5.17
CA TYR A 256 -15.72 2.34 -4.89
C TYR A 256 -14.71 3.16 -4.10
N LEU A 257 -14.47 4.40 -4.52
CA LEU A 257 -13.53 5.31 -3.87
C LEU A 257 -13.93 5.62 -2.43
N GLY A 258 -15.22 5.84 -2.16
CA GLY A 258 -15.72 6.02 -0.78
C GLY A 258 -15.46 4.80 0.10
N ILE A 259 -15.66 3.59 -0.42
CA ILE A 259 -15.35 2.33 0.27
C ILE A 259 -13.85 2.23 0.53
N TYR A 260 -13.02 2.53 -0.46
CA TYR A 260 -11.57 2.49 -0.38
C TYR A 260 -11.03 3.50 0.65
N LEU A 261 -11.48 4.75 0.58
CA LEU A 261 -11.03 5.81 1.49
C LEU A 261 -11.42 5.55 2.95
N SER A 262 -12.62 4.98 3.21
CA SER A 262 -13.00 4.61 4.57
C SER A 262 -12.06 3.55 5.15
N GLN A 263 -11.73 2.52 4.36
CA GLN A 263 -10.78 1.46 4.78
C GLN A 263 -9.36 2.01 4.98
N MET A 264 -8.86 2.83 4.02
CA MET A 264 -7.53 3.42 4.13
C MET A 264 -7.39 4.33 5.34
N THR A 265 -8.41 5.12 5.64
CA THR A 265 -8.40 6.04 6.79
C THR A 265 -8.28 5.28 8.10
N PHE A 266 -9.13 4.27 8.36
CA PHE A 266 -9.01 3.52 9.61
C PHE A 266 -7.71 2.72 9.71
N ARG A 267 -7.23 2.16 8.59
CA ARG A 267 -5.93 1.48 8.53
C ARG A 267 -4.79 2.41 8.89
N THR A 268 -4.81 3.64 8.37
CA THR A 268 -3.78 4.65 8.65
C THR A 268 -3.82 5.11 10.09
N VAL A 269 -4.99 5.49 10.62
CA VAL A 269 -5.14 5.90 12.03
C VAL A 269 -4.63 4.79 12.95
N ARG A 270 -5.16 3.57 12.77
CA ARG A 270 -4.74 2.41 13.58
C ARG A 270 -3.23 2.18 13.49
N GLY A 271 -2.66 2.21 12.27
CA GLY A 271 -1.24 2.00 12.07
C GLY A 271 -0.35 3.01 12.79
N GLN A 272 -0.73 4.29 12.77
CA GLN A 272 0.02 5.36 13.43
C GLN A 272 0.02 5.23 14.96
N ILE A 273 -1.13 4.90 15.55
CA ILE A 273 -1.28 4.88 17.01
C ILE A 273 -1.20 3.48 17.64
N ASN A 274 -0.98 2.42 16.84
CA ASN A 274 -0.97 1.03 17.31
C ASN A 274 -0.03 0.81 18.50
N ALA A 275 1.22 1.24 18.37
CA ALA A 275 2.20 1.04 19.42
C ALA A 275 1.89 1.91 20.67
N TYR A 276 1.41 3.14 20.48
CA TYR A 276 0.96 3.99 21.61
C TYR A 276 -0.25 3.39 22.35
N PHE A 277 -1.22 2.84 21.60
CA PHE A 277 -2.35 2.15 22.20
C PHE A 277 -1.89 0.98 23.09
N ILE A 278 -1.00 0.13 22.56
CA ILE A 278 -0.52 -1.04 23.29
C ILE A 278 0.31 -0.62 24.51
N MET A 279 1.16 0.39 24.39
CA MET A 279 2.05 0.83 25.47
C MET A 279 1.35 1.67 26.54
N PHE A 280 0.47 2.60 26.16
CA PHE A 280 -0.12 3.55 27.08
C PHE A 280 -1.56 3.25 27.49
N VAL A 281 -2.33 2.48 26.71
CA VAL A 281 -3.66 2.03 27.10
C VAL A 281 -3.59 0.65 27.74
N LEU A 282 -2.93 -0.34 27.13
CA LEU A 282 -2.84 -1.69 27.67
C LEU A 282 -1.64 -1.89 28.62
N LEU A 283 -0.76 -0.91 28.74
CA LEU A 283 0.45 -0.94 29.57
C LEU A 283 1.39 -2.13 29.26
N LEU A 284 1.46 -2.51 27.98
CA LEU A 284 2.30 -3.62 27.50
C LEU A 284 3.66 -3.08 27.00
N THR A 285 4.65 -3.95 26.98
CA THR A 285 6.02 -3.61 26.59
C THR A 285 6.21 -3.65 25.06
N PRO A 286 7.25 -2.99 24.50
CA PRO A 286 7.60 -3.11 23.08
C PRO A 286 7.87 -4.53 22.61
N ALA A 287 8.36 -5.42 23.48
CA ALA A 287 8.50 -6.84 23.18
C ALA A 287 7.13 -7.50 22.89
N GLU A 288 6.12 -7.19 23.71
CA GLU A 288 4.76 -7.71 23.55
C GLU A 288 4.06 -7.12 22.30
N VAL A 289 4.34 -5.85 21.96
CA VAL A 289 3.91 -5.23 20.68
C VAL A 289 4.47 -6.00 19.49
N SER A 290 5.77 -6.31 19.53
CA SER A 290 6.44 -7.04 18.46
C SER A 290 5.92 -8.47 18.34
N LEU A 291 5.65 -9.14 19.47
CA LEU A 291 5.10 -10.49 19.50
C LEU A 291 3.72 -10.55 18.79
N SER A 292 2.80 -9.68 19.17
CA SER A 292 1.45 -9.63 18.60
C SER A 292 1.47 -9.29 17.09
N THR A 293 2.38 -8.42 16.69
CA THR A 293 2.58 -8.06 15.27
C THR A 293 3.09 -9.27 14.46
N GLY A 294 4.02 -10.05 15.04
CA GLY A 294 4.56 -11.25 14.40
C GLY A 294 3.49 -12.29 14.10
N PHE A 295 2.67 -12.66 15.09
CA PHE A 295 1.58 -13.61 14.87
C PHE A 295 0.60 -13.14 13.82
N SER A 296 0.33 -11.82 13.74
CA SER A 296 -0.52 -11.24 12.70
C SER A 296 0.06 -11.43 11.29
N PHE A 297 1.38 -11.32 11.10
CA PHE A 297 2.02 -11.59 9.80
C PHE A 297 1.88 -13.05 9.38
N LEU A 298 2.15 -13.98 10.28
CA LEU A 298 2.07 -15.41 10.00
C LEU A 298 0.62 -15.82 9.64
N PHE A 299 -0.34 -15.38 10.43
CA PHE A 299 -1.75 -15.69 10.20
C PHE A 299 -2.29 -15.01 8.92
N GLY A 300 -1.78 -13.83 8.58
CA GLY A 300 -2.15 -13.08 7.38
C GLY A 300 -1.96 -13.88 6.08
N MET A 301 -0.92 -14.71 5.99
CA MET A 301 -0.70 -15.56 4.81
C MET A 301 -1.82 -16.59 4.61
N VAL A 302 -2.31 -17.18 5.70
CA VAL A 302 -3.43 -18.14 5.67
C VAL A 302 -4.72 -17.42 5.27
N CYS A 303 -4.93 -16.21 5.78
CA CYS A 303 -6.12 -15.40 5.49
C CYS A 303 -6.29 -15.10 4.00
N VAL A 304 -5.22 -14.86 3.26
CA VAL A 304 -5.28 -14.58 1.81
C VAL A 304 -5.91 -15.76 1.06
N VAL A 305 -5.51 -17.00 1.38
CA VAL A 305 -6.04 -18.21 0.75
C VAL A 305 -7.51 -18.43 1.09
N ILE A 306 -7.88 -18.21 2.36
CA ILE A 306 -9.28 -18.32 2.82
C ILE A 306 -10.16 -17.34 2.04
N TRP A 307 -9.76 -16.06 1.95
CA TRP A 307 -10.56 -15.05 1.30
C TRP A 307 -10.58 -15.18 -0.22
N ALA A 308 -9.52 -15.66 -0.86
CA ALA A 308 -9.54 -15.97 -2.29
C ALA A 308 -10.67 -16.96 -2.62
N THR A 309 -10.86 -17.99 -1.78
CA THR A 309 -11.96 -18.96 -1.95
C THR A 309 -13.33 -18.38 -1.59
N LEU A 310 -13.43 -17.55 -0.53
CA LEU A 310 -14.68 -16.97 -0.10
C LEU A 310 -15.22 -15.92 -1.09
N ILE A 311 -14.35 -15.10 -1.66
CA ILE A 311 -14.71 -14.04 -2.62
C ILE A 311 -15.34 -14.65 -3.88
N THR A 312 -14.80 -15.75 -4.40
CA THR A 312 -15.38 -16.44 -5.57
C THR A 312 -16.75 -17.04 -5.31
N LYS A 313 -17.08 -17.37 -4.06
CA LYS A 313 -18.40 -17.92 -3.69
C LYS A 313 -19.42 -16.87 -3.29
N LEU A 314 -19.01 -15.82 -2.61
CA LEU A 314 -19.87 -14.80 -2.03
C LEU A 314 -20.02 -13.55 -2.92
N GLY A 315 -19.06 -13.32 -3.82
CA GLY A 315 -18.87 -12.06 -4.54
C GLY A 315 -18.20 -10.99 -3.69
N GLY A 316 -17.53 -10.02 -4.34
CA GLY A 316 -16.66 -9.05 -3.67
C GLY A 316 -17.33 -8.22 -2.58
N MET A 317 -18.51 -7.65 -2.84
CA MET A 317 -19.16 -6.75 -1.85
C MET A 317 -19.74 -7.48 -0.64
N ARG A 318 -20.20 -8.74 -0.81
CA ARG A 318 -20.64 -9.56 0.33
C ARG A 318 -19.47 -9.99 1.19
N ALA A 319 -18.36 -10.37 0.55
CA ALA A 319 -17.11 -10.69 1.23
C ALA A 319 -16.57 -9.49 2.02
N TYR A 320 -16.60 -8.27 1.44
CA TYR A 320 -16.25 -7.04 2.13
C TYR A 320 -17.08 -6.82 3.39
N ARG A 321 -18.42 -6.96 3.30
CA ARG A 321 -19.32 -6.81 4.46
C ARG A 321 -19.01 -7.82 5.55
N LEU A 322 -18.81 -9.09 5.18
CA LEU A 322 -18.47 -10.15 6.15
C LEU A 322 -17.16 -9.83 6.88
N GLY A 323 -16.09 -9.47 6.14
CA GLY A 323 -14.82 -9.06 6.73
C GLY A 323 -14.94 -7.83 7.62
N SER A 324 -15.78 -6.85 7.23
CA SER A 324 -16.01 -5.63 8.02
C SER A 324 -16.78 -5.91 9.31
N TRP A 325 -17.84 -6.73 9.29
CA TRP A 325 -18.55 -7.13 10.50
C TRP A 325 -17.66 -7.90 11.46
N PHE A 326 -16.84 -8.82 10.94
CA PHE A 326 -15.86 -9.53 11.75
C PHE A 326 -14.85 -8.58 12.40
N THR A 327 -14.36 -7.61 11.64
CA THR A 327 -13.48 -6.54 12.13
C THR A 327 -14.14 -5.73 13.25
N ILE A 328 -15.41 -5.32 13.09
CA ILE A 328 -16.14 -4.54 14.09
C ILE A 328 -16.26 -5.32 15.41
N VAL A 329 -16.67 -6.59 15.35
CA VAL A 329 -16.82 -7.44 16.55
C VAL A 329 -15.50 -7.54 17.32
N LEU A 330 -14.38 -7.74 16.62
CA LEU A 330 -13.07 -7.84 17.26
C LEU A 330 -12.62 -6.50 17.86
N PHE A 331 -12.90 -5.37 17.21
CA PHE A 331 -12.54 -4.06 17.75
C PHE A 331 -13.42 -3.64 18.92
N VAL A 332 -14.67 -4.09 18.99
CA VAL A 332 -15.49 -4.01 20.20
C VAL A 332 -14.86 -4.84 21.33
N GLY A 333 -14.35 -6.04 21.04
CA GLY A 333 -13.60 -6.84 22.01
C GLY A 333 -12.32 -6.17 22.50
N ILE A 334 -11.54 -5.56 21.59
CA ILE A 334 -10.34 -4.77 21.96
C ILE A 334 -10.71 -3.53 22.79
N PHE A 335 -11.82 -2.89 22.49
CA PHE A 335 -12.33 -1.75 23.26
C PHE A 335 -12.69 -2.15 24.69
N ILE A 336 -13.41 -3.27 24.87
CA ILE A 336 -13.74 -3.82 26.18
C ILE A 336 -12.45 -4.19 26.94
N LEU A 337 -11.48 -4.82 26.27
CA LEU A 337 -10.18 -5.12 26.88
C LEU A 337 -9.47 -3.85 27.35
N GLY A 338 -9.50 -2.77 26.54
CA GLY A 338 -8.96 -1.47 26.91
C GLY A 338 -9.60 -0.85 28.14
N LEU A 339 -10.89 -1.11 28.40
CA LEU A 339 -11.59 -0.65 29.60
C LEU A 339 -11.33 -1.54 30.82
N THR A 340 -11.08 -2.83 30.62
CA THR A 340 -11.04 -3.83 31.72
C THR A 340 -9.63 -4.35 32.05
N HIS A 341 -8.61 -3.96 31.29
CA HIS A 341 -7.24 -4.46 31.46
C HIS A 341 -6.69 -4.31 32.87
N GLY A 342 -7.04 -3.27 33.59
CA GLY A 342 -6.57 -3.03 34.97
C GLY A 342 -7.03 -4.07 35.99
N SER A 343 -8.08 -4.85 35.69
CA SER A 343 -8.59 -5.94 36.56
C SER A 343 -8.01 -7.32 36.22
N MET A 344 -7.14 -7.41 35.18
CA MET A 344 -6.62 -8.68 34.68
C MET A 344 -5.11 -8.79 34.87
N PRO A 345 -4.57 -10.00 35.06
CA PRO A 345 -3.12 -10.22 35.00
C PRO A 345 -2.55 -9.80 33.63
N LYS A 346 -1.38 -9.18 33.65
CA LYS A 346 -0.72 -8.68 32.42
C LYS A 346 -0.57 -9.76 31.33
N ALA A 347 -0.22 -10.99 31.72
CA ALA A 347 -0.10 -12.11 30.79
C ALA A 347 -1.44 -12.42 30.09
N THR A 348 -2.57 -12.30 30.80
CA THR A 348 -3.91 -12.48 30.23
C THR A 348 -4.24 -11.36 29.25
N VAL A 349 -3.93 -10.11 29.58
CA VAL A 349 -4.13 -8.96 28.67
C VAL A 349 -3.31 -9.16 27.39
N THR A 350 -2.04 -9.53 27.51
CA THR A 350 -1.16 -9.83 26.36
C THR A 350 -1.73 -10.94 25.47
N LEU A 351 -2.17 -12.04 26.09
CA LEU A 351 -2.72 -13.20 25.36
C LEU A 351 -4.01 -12.81 24.62
N VAL A 352 -4.97 -12.21 25.34
CA VAL A 352 -6.26 -11.83 24.76
C VAL A 352 -6.06 -10.79 23.64
N PHE A 353 -5.24 -9.77 23.85
CA PHE A 353 -4.92 -8.79 22.81
C PHE A 353 -4.28 -9.45 21.59
N THR A 354 -3.29 -10.33 21.80
CA THR A 354 -2.61 -11.04 20.70
C THR A 354 -3.59 -11.88 19.88
N ILE A 355 -4.53 -12.58 20.54
CA ILE A 355 -5.57 -13.35 19.86
C ILE A 355 -6.48 -12.42 19.05
N LEU A 356 -7.00 -11.36 19.65
CA LEU A 356 -7.93 -10.44 19.01
C LEU A 356 -7.30 -9.74 17.79
N ILE A 357 -6.05 -9.26 17.92
CA ILE A 357 -5.37 -8.56 16.83
C ILE A 357 -4.93 -9.53 15.71
N THR A 358 -4.60 -10.76 16.06
CA THR A 358 -4.30 -11.80 15.06
C THR A 358 -5.57 -12.18 14.30
N LEU A 359 -6.68 -12.38 14.97
CA LEU A 359 -7.98 -12.64 14.32
C LEU A 359 -8.46 -11.43 13.51
N PHE A 360 -8.18 -10.19 13.94
CA PHE A 360 -8.46 -9.00 13.13
C PHE A 360 -7.80 -9.08 11.76
N THR A 361 -6.62 -9.71 11.64
CA THR A 361 -5.96 -9.89 10.34
C THR A 361 -6.83 -10.66 9.35
N LEU A 362 -7.67 -11.61 9.82
CA LEU A 362 -8.66 -12.29 8.98
C LEU A 362 -9.70 -11.30 8.44
N GLY A 363 -10.32 -10.49 9.30
CA GLY A 363 -11.32 -9.49 8.87
C GLY A 363 -10.73 -8.47 7.89
N ASN A 364 -9.58 -7.90 8.24
CA ASN A 364 -8.88 -6.92 7.40
C ASN A 364 -8.44 -7.50 6.04
N SER A 365 -7.96 -8.74 6.00
CA SER A 365 -7.61 -9.43 4.76
C SER A 365 -8.84 -9.58 3.86
N GLY A 366 -10.02 -9.89 4.43
CA GLY A 366 -11.27 -9.94 3.68
C GLY A 366 -11.64 -8.61 3.05
N ILE A 367 -11.53 -7.53 3.80
CA ILE A 367 -11.80 -6.17 3.31
C ILE A 367 -10.87 -5.83 2.14
N VAL A 368 -9.55 -6.01 2.31
CA VAL A 368 -8.54 -5.63 1.31
C VAL A 368 -8.66 -6.48 0.04
N ASN A 369 -8.79 -7.82 0.18
CA ASN A 369 -8.91 -8.70 -0.99
C ASN A 369 -10.20 -8.47 -1.76
N ALA A 370 -11.34 -8.24 -1.06
CA ALA A 370 -12.61 -7.92 -1.71
C ALA A 370 -12.55 -6.57 -2.45
N GLN A 371 -11.88 -5.55 -1.91
CA GLN A 371 -11.65 -4.28 -2.59
C GLN A 371 -10.83 -4.47 -3.86
N THR A 372 -9.71 -5.19 -3.78
CA THR A 372 -8.84 -5.45 -4.93
C THR A 372 -9.58 -6.22 -6.03
N TYR A 373 -10.42 -7.19 -5.64
CA TYR A 373 -11.25 -7.94 -6.58
C TYR A 373 -12.23 -7.03 -7.33
N VAL A 374 -12.97 -6.17 -6.62
CA VAL A 374 -13.92 -5.24 -7.27
C VAL A 374 -13.20 -4.16 -8.06
N GLN A 375 -12.04 -3.71 -7.60
CA GLN A 375 -11.21 -2.75 -8.33
C GLN A 375 -10.90 -3.21 -9.75
N SER A 376 -10.67 -4.51 -9.95
CA SER A 376 -10.36 -5.05 -11.29
C SER A 376 -11.50 -4.88 -12.29
N PHE A 377 -12.74 -4.70 -11.85
CA PHE A 377 -13.93 -4.50 -12.70
C PHE A 377 -14.22 -3.04 -13.03
N VAL A 378 -13.71 -2.10 -12.23
CA VAL A 378 -14.01 -0.67 -12.38
C VAL A 378 -13.54 -0.08 -13.73
N PRO A 379 -12.36 -0.45 -14.28
CA PRO A 379 -11.93 0.04 -15.58
C PRO A 379 -12.85 -0.37 -16.75
N ASP A 380 -13.53 -1.51 -16.64
CA ASP A 380 -14.45 -1.98 -17.69
C ASP A 380 -15.70 -1.10 -17.75
N VAL A 381 -16.16 -0.54 -16.61
CA VAL A 381 -17.23 0.47 -16.57
C VAL A 381 -16.78 1.76 -17.28
N ASP A 382 -15.53 2.18 -17.10
CA ASP A 382 -14.98 3.34 -17.78
C ASP A 382 -14.85 3.11 -19.29
N GLU A 383 -14.43 1.92 -19.70
CA GLU A 383 -14.36 1.56 -21.12
C GLU A 383 -15.72 1.72 -21.79
N LEU A 384 -16.79 1.25 -21.15
CA LEU A 384 -18.14 1.41 -21.70
C LEU A 384 -18.57 2.87 -21.79
N VAL A 385 -18.20 3.70 -20.80
CA VAL A 385 -18.53 5.15 -20.80
C VAL A 385 -17.74 5.90 -21.84
N THR A 386 -16.46 5.61 -22.01
CA THR A 386 -15.51 6.43 -22.78
C THR A 386 -15.11 5.84 -24.13
N GLY A 387 -15.40 4.56 -24.38
CA GLY A 387 -14.89 3.81 -25.54
C GLY A 387 -13.36 3.56 -25.49
N LYS A 388 -12.70 3.88 -24.37
CA LYS A 388 -11.23 3.77 -24.24
C LYS A 388 -10.85 3.04 -22.94
N ARG A 389 -9.83 2.22 -23.01
CA ARG A 389 -9.30 1.48 -21.87
C ARG A 389 -8.27 2.33 -21.11
N ARG A 390 -8.58 2.75 -19.88
CA ARG A 390 -7.78 3.70 -19.10
C ARG A 390 -7.36 3.17 -17.72
N GLU A 391 -7.02 1.88 -17.62
CA GLU A 391 -6.68 1.19 -16.35
C GLU A 391 -5.62 1.92 -15.52
N GLY A 392 -4.57 2.44 -16.17
CA GLY A 392 -3.50 3.18 -15.50
C GLY A 392 -3.95 4.45 -14.78
N GLN A 393 -5.01 5.11 -15.26
CA GLN A 393 -5.53 6.33 -14.62
C GLN A 393 -6.19 6.00 -13.27
N TYR A 394 -6.91 4.88 -13.16
CA TYR A 394 -7.53 4.43 -11.92
C TYR A 394 -6.51 4.10 -10.85
N ALA A 395 -5.46 3.36 -11.23
CA ALA A 395 -4.36 3.05 -10.33
C ALA A 395 -3.62 4.32 -9.87
N GLY A 396 -3.39 5.27 -10.77
CA GLY A 396 -2.76 6.55 -10.47
C GLY A 396 -3.57 7.40 -9.49
N ILE A 397 -4.89 7.49 -9.70
CA ILE A 397 -5.80 8.22 -8.82
C ILE A 397 -5.81 7.61 -7.42
N GLN A 398 -5.94 6.29 -7.35
CA GLN A 398 -5.95 5.58 -6.07
C GLN A 398 -4.65 5.81 -5.30
N SER A 399 -3.50 5.68 -5.95
CA SER A 399 -2.20 5.90 -5.31
C SER A 399 -2.04 7.36 -4.84
N THR A 400 -2.49 8.34 -5.62
CA THR A 400 -2.43 9.75 -5.22
C THR A 400 -3.32 10.02 -4.00
N LEU A 401 -4.55 9.49 -4.00
CA LEU A 401 -5.46 9.64 -2.86
C LEU A 401 -4.94 8.91 -1.61
N GLU A 402 -4.28 7.77 -1.78
CA GLU A 402 -3.61 7.07 -0.68
C GLU A 402 -2.55 7.95 -0.03
N VAL A 403 -1.71 8.62 -0.81
CA VAL A 403 -0.70 9.56 -0.29
C VAL A 403 -1.36 10.73 0.44
N ILE A 404 -2.41 11.33 -0.13
CA ILE A 404 -3.13 12.45 0.47
C ILE A 404 -3.76 12.02 1.81
N VAL A 405 -4.49 10.90 1.84
CA VAL A 405 -5.13 10.39 3.06
C VAL A 405 -4.09 10.08 4.12
N ASN A 406 -3.03 9.35 3.77
CA ASN A 406 -1.95 9.04 4.71
C ASN A 406 -1.32 10.31 5.31
N THR A 407 -1.09 11.33 4.48
CA THR A 407 -0.51 12.61 4.92
C THR A 407 -1.46 13.35 5.87
N VAL A 408 -2.69 13.58 5.43
CA VAL A 408 -3.69 14.32 6.21
C VAL A 408 -4.01 13.63 7.53
N VAL A 409 -4.24 12.32 7.49
CA VAL A 409 -4.55 11.52 8.68
C VAL A 409 -3.37 11.51 9.66
N THR A 410 -2.13 11.40 9.17
CA THR A 410 -0.94 11.43 10.04
C THR A 410 -0.84 12.76 10.78
N ILE A 411 -1.08 13.89 10.09
CA ILE A 411 -1.10 15.23 10.71
C ILE A 411 -2.24 15.33 11.73
N LEU A 412 -3.45 14.93 11.37
CA LEU A 412 -4.61 15.00 12.26
C LEU A 412 -4.42 14.18 13.54
N VAL A 413 -3.86 12.98 13.45
CA VAL A 413 -3.50 12.16 14.62
C VAL A 413 -2.57 12.93 15.56
N GLY A 414 -1.53 13.56 15.01
CA GLY A 414 -0.60 14.34 15.81
C GLY A 414 -1.22 15.58 16.44
N VAL A 415 -2.01 16.33 15.67
CA VAL A 415 -2.72 17.54 16.17
C VAL A 415 -3.68 17.16 17.29
N ILE A 416 -4.47 16.10 17.13
CA ILE A 416 -5.42 15.64 18.16
C ILE A 416 -4.66 15.23 19.42
N LEU A 417 -3.64 14.39 19.31
CA LEU A 417 -2.87 13.92 20.46
C LEU A 417 -2.14 15.06 21.17
N GLN A 418 -1.60 16.03 20.42
CA GLN A 418 -0.99 17.21 21.02
C GLN A 418 -2.01 18.10 21.73
N ALA A 419 -3.17 18.32 21.14
CA ALA A 419 -4.24 19.15 21.72
C ALA A 419 -4.79 18.58 23.04
N VAL A 420 -4.81 17.25 23.20
CA VAL A 420 -5.24 16.61 24.46
C VAL A 420 -4.10 16.48 25.49
N GLY A 421 -2.90 17.00 25.18
CA GLY A 421 -1.78 17.05 26.11
C GLY A 421 -0.95 15.77 26.15
N PHE A 422 -0.78 15.07 25.03
CA PHE A 422 0.13 13.92 24.94
C PHE A 422 1.55 14.33 25.33
N GLN A 423 2.11 13.65 26.31
CA GLN A 423 3.46 13.91 26.81
C GLN A 423 4.51 13.06 26.09
N SER A 424 5.54 13.73 25.60
CA SER A 424 6.72 13.11 24.96
C SER A 424 7.88 13.09 25.96
N GLY A 425 8.70 12.05 25.96
CA GLY A 425 9.88 11.91 26.80
C GLY A 425 10.10 10.49 27.30
N ALA A 426 11.37 10.12 27.51
CA ALA A 426 11.77 8.78 27.97
C ALA A 426 11.22 8.44 29.37
N ASP A 427 11.05 9.46 30.22
CA ASP A 427 10.57 9.29 31.60
C ASP A 427 9.03 9.13 31.68
N VAL A 428 8.31 9.37 30.57
CA VAL A 428 6.85 9.28 30.54
C VAL A 428 6.42 7.82 30.39
N LYS A 429 6.13 7.16 31.51
CA LYS A 429 5.64 5.77 31.53
C LYS A 429 4.13 5.67 31.39
N THR A 430 3.40 6.71 31.76
CA THR A 430 1.93 6.76 31.70
C THR A 430 1.49 8.11 31.14
N GLN A 431 0.33 8.13 30.51
CA GLN A 431 -0.30 9.34 29.99
C GLN A 431 -1.48 9.75 30.86
N SER A 432 -1.94 11.00 30.71
CA SER A 432 -3.15 11.46 31.42
C SER A 432 -4.38 10.61 31.04
N PRO A 433 -5.38 10.47 31.92
CA PRO A 433 -6.61 9.71 31.59
C PRO A 433 -7.30 10.20 30.31
N LEU A 434 -7.24 11.50 30.02
CA LEU A 434 -7.80 12.08 28.80
C LEU A 434 -7.09 11.53 27.56
N VAL A 435 -5.75 11.51 27.57
CA VAL A 435 -4.95 10.98 26.46
C VAL A 435 -5.20 9.49 26.27
N VAL A 436 -5.26 8.70 27.36
CA VAL A 436 -5.55 7.26 27.32
C VAL A 436 -6.93 7.00 26.70
N ASN A 437 -7.95 7.74 27.10
CA ASN A 437 -9.30 7.63 26.54
C ASN A 437 -9.31 8.02 25.04
N VAL A 438 -8.64 9.11 24.67
CA VAL A 438 -8.57 9.53 23.27
C VAL A 438 -7.84 8.49 22.41
N LEU A 439 -6.75 7.90 22.90
CA LEU A 439 -6.07 6.80 22.20
C LEU A 439 -6.99 5.58 22.03
N LEU A 440 -7.75 5.21 23.07
CA LEU A 440 -8.71 4.11 23.02
C LEU A 440 -9.82 4.37 22.00
N TYR A 441 -10.44 5.58 22.03
CA TYR A 441 -11.49 5.94 21.07
C TYR A 441 -10.96 6.10 19.65
N MET A 442 -9.79 6.67 19.46
CA MET A 442 -9.17 6.77 18.14
C MET A 442 -8.83 5.39 17.59
N TYR A 443 -8.26 4.50 18.39
CA TYR A 443 -7.85 3.18 17.93
C TYR A 443 -9.03 2.27 17.59
N CYS A 444 -10.03 2.19 18.45
CA CYS A 444 -11.18 1.32 18.26
C CYS A 444 -12.33 2.03 17.53
N GLY A 445 -12.67 3.25 17.93
CA GLY A 445 -13.82 3.98 17.40
C GLY A 445 -13.69 4.30 15.92
N THR A 446 -12.51 4.74 15.46
CA THR A 446 -12.32 5.02 14.01
C THR A 446 -12.47 3.77 13.16
N VAL A 447 -11.99 2.62 13.62
CA VAL A 447 -12.16 1.34 12.90
C VAL A 447 -13.63 0.96 12.81
N VAL A 448 -14.36 1.01 13.93
CA VAL A 448 -15.78 0.65 13.98
C VAL A 448 -16.62 1.59 13.10
N VAL A 449 -16.46 2.91 13.28
CA VAL A 449 -17.25 3.91 12.53
C VAL A 449 -16.95 3.84 11.04
N LEU A 450 -15.69 3.79 10.64
CA LEU A 450 -15.33 3.76 9.22
C LEU A 450 -15.62 2.41 8.55
N ALA A 451 -15.54 1.30 9.30
CA ALA A 451 -16.00 0.01 8.78
C ALA A 451 -17.53 0.00 8.56
N LEU A 452 -18.32 0.62 9.45
CA LEU A 452 -19.76 0.81 9.24
C LEU A 452 -20.05 1.69 8.03
N VAL A 453 -19.34 2.81 7.87
CA VAL A 453 -19.44 3.66 6.68
C VAL A 453 -19.12 2.85 5.42
N GLY A 454 -18.04 2.06 5.44
CA GLY A 454 -17.69 1.17 4.34
C GLY A 454 -18.81 0.18 4.01
N ILE A 455 -19.41 -0.48 5.02
CA ILE A 455 -20.56 -1.38 4.85
C ILE A 455 -21.74 -0.65 4.19
N LEU A 456 -22.10 0.53 4.67
CA LEU A 456 -23.20 1.32 4.13
C LEU A 456 -22.98 1.68 2.65
N LEU A 457 -21.74 2.06 2.30
CA LEU A 457 -21.38 2.37 0.91
C LEU A 457 -21.42 1.14 0.01
N THR A 458 -21.18 -0.08 0.52
CA THR A 458 -21.28 -1.30 -0.29
C THR A 458 -22.71 -1.58 -0.79
N TYR A 459 -23.74 -1.10 -0.09
CA TYR A 459 -25.13 -1.24 -0.56
C TYR A 459 -25.45 -0.33 -1.76
N ARG A 460 -24.65 0.73 -1.97
CA ARG A 460 -24.73 1.60 -3.17
C ARG A 460 -23.90 1.08 -4.33
N MET A 461 -23.13 0.01 -4.11
CA MET A 461 -22.25 -0.57 -5.11
C MET A 461 -22.97 -1.71 -5.83
N HIS A 462 -23.50 -1.44 -7.02
CA HIS A 462 -24.27 -2.41 -7.80
C HIS A 462 -23.39 -3.24 -8.75
N LEU A 463 -22.09 -2.91 -8.84
CA LEU A 463 -21.14 -3.70 -9.62
C LEU A 463 -20.86 -5.03 -8.93
N ASN A 464 -21.27 -6.11 -9.58
CA ASN A 464 -21.06 -7.50 -9.18
C ASN A 464 -20.83 -8.36 -10.43
N GLU A 465 -20.57 -9.65 -10.28
CA GLU A 465 -20.25 -10.54 -11.40
C GLU A 465 -21.30 -10.50 -12.51
N LYS A 466 -22.61 -10.57 -12.16
CA LYS A 466 -23.69 -10.56 -13.15
C LYS A 466 -23.76 -9.24 -13.92
N THR A 467 -23.70 -8.10 -13.22
CA THR A 467 -23.74 -6.79 -13.87
C THR A 467 -22.45 -6.51 -14.64
N HIS A 468 -21.33 -7.08 -14.22
CA HIS A 468 -20.06 -7.01 -14.94
C HIS A 468 -20.10 -7.83 -16.24
N ASP A 469 -20.66 -9.06 -16.22
CA ASP A 469 -20.80 -9.88 -17.42
C ASP A 469 -21.67 -9.20 -18.48
N ILE A 470 -22.80 -8.59 -18.06
CA ILE A 470 -23.65 -7.79 -18.96
C ILE A 470 -22.86 -6.62 -19.57
N LEU A 471 -22.10 -5.91 -18.75
CA LEU A 471 -21.32 -4.75 -19.16
C LEU A 471 -20.19 -5.13 -20.15
N VAL A 472 -19.46 -6.22 -19.87
CA VAL A 472 -18.41 -6.73 -20.75
C VAL A 472 -19.00 -7.23 -22.08
N GLY A 473 -20.16 -7.91 -22.03
CA GLY A 473 -20.88 -8.34 -23.22
C GLY A 473 -21.28 -7.16 -24.11
N GLU A 474 -21.78 -6.07 -23.51
CA GLU A 474 -22.15 -4.86 -24.22
C GLU A 474 -20.93 -4.13 -24.82
N SER A 475 -19.86 -4.01 -24.04
CA SER A 475 -18.61 -3.43 -24.52
C SER A 475 -18.05 -4.22 -25.72
N ALA A 476 -18.12 -5.56 -25.68
CA ALA A 476 -17.71 -6.41 -26.77
C ALA A 476 -18.61 -6.25 -28.02
N ARG A 477 -19.93 -6.13 -27.82
CA ARG A 477 -20.89 -5.90 -28.90
C ARG A 477 -20.62 -4.58 -29.63
N LEU A 478 -20.44 -3.49 -28.88
CA LEU A 478 -20.15 -2.17 -29.43
C LEU A 478 -18.77 -2.12 -30.12
N ARG A 479 -17.76 -2.79 -29.56
CA ARG A 479 -16.42 -2.88 -30.16
C ARG A 479 -16.44 -3.62 -31.50
N ASN A 480 -17.35 -4.58 -31.67
CA ASN A 480 -17.56 -5.32 -32.92
C ASN A 480 -18.48 -4.58 -33.92
N GLY A 481 -18.79 -3.32 -33.69
CA GLY A 481 -19.57 -2.48 -34.62
C GLY A 481 -21.10 -2.58 -34.42
N GLY A 482 -21.58 -3.08 -33.28
CA GLY A 482 -23.00 -3.07 -32.94
C GLY A 482 -23.54 -1.64 -32.75
N SER A 483 -24.80 -1.39 -33.17
CA SER A 483 -25.43 -0.08 -32.97
C SER A 483 -25.84 0.13 -31.50
N MET A 484 -25.73 1.36 -31.00
CA MET A 484 -26.24 1.73 -29.68
C MET A 484 -27.78 1.61 -29.60
N ASP A 485 -28.48 1.72 -30.73
CA ASP A 485 -29.96 1.63 -30.77
C ASP A 485 -30.46 0.20 -30.53
N ASP A 486 -29.61 -0.83 -30.76
CA ASP A 486 -29.97 -2.24 -30.63
C ASP A 486 -29.76 -2.79 -29.21
N VAL A 487 -29.57 -1.91 -28.20
CA VAL A 487 -29.37 -2.30 -26.81
C VAL A 487 -30.67 -2.88 -26.18
N THR A 488 -30.55 -3.97 -25.42
CA THR A 488 -31.67 -4.49 -24.66
C THR A 488 -32.01 -3.57 -23.47
N GLU A 489 -33.27 -3.54 -23.05
CA GLU A 489 -33.72 -2.70 -21.92
C GLU A 489 -33.00 -3.06 -20.60
N GLU A 490 -32.74 -4.37 -20.40
CA GLU A 490 -31.98 -4.86 -19.24
C GLU A 490 -30.53 -4.32 -19.24
N THR A 491 -29.83 -4.46 -20.36
CA THR A 491 -28.46 -3.95 -20.52
C THR A 491 -28.42 -2.43 -20.34
N ARG A 492 -29.36 -1.70 -20.94
CA ARG A 492 -29.47 -0.25 -20.79
C ARG A 492 -29.55 0.16 -19.32
N LYS A 493 -30.48 -0.44 -18.54
CA LYS A 493 -30.65 -0.14 -17.12
C LYS A 493 -29.40 -0.43 -16.30
N VAL A 494 -28.73 -1.56 -16.56
CA VAL A 494 -27.48 -1.92 -15.85
C VAL A 494 -26.38 -0.91 -16.15
N VAL A 495 -26.21 -0.54 -17.43
CA VAL A 495 -25.17 0.43 -17.84
C VAL A 495 -25.43 1.80 -17.23
N GLU A 496 -26.67 2.32 -17.31
CA GLU A 496 -27.05 3.62 -16.75
C GLU A 496 -26.85 3.67 -15.24
N ASP A 497 -27.18 2.59 -14.54
CA ASP A 497 -26.99 2.51 -13.09
C ASP A 497 -25.49 2.47 -12.70
N LEU A 498 -24.67 1.74 -13.44
CA LEU A 498 -23.23 1.64 -13.18
C LEU A 498 -22.47 2.91 -13.61
N ALA A 499 -22.77 3.46 -14.77
CA ALA A 499 -22.16 4.68 -15.29
C ALA A 499 -22.59 5.94 -14.52
N GLY A 500 -23.89 5.96 -14.11
CA GLY A 500 -24.52 7.13 -13.51
C GLY A 500 -24.86 8.22 -14.53
N MET A 501 -25.06 7.83 -15.80
CA MET A 501 -25.46 8.70 -16.90
C MET A 501 -26.34 7.93 -17.91
N PRO A 502 -27.13 8.63 -18.74
CA PRO A 502 -27.93 8.00 -19.78
C PRO A 502 -27.08 7.17 -20.75
N TYR A 503 -27.61 6.06 -21.23
CA TYR A 503 -26.90 5.14 -22.11
C TYR A 503 -26.42 5.82 -23.41
N GLU A 504 -27.21 6.72 -23.97
CA GLU A 504 -26.89 7.48 -25.20
C GLU A 504 -25.63 8.36 -25.06
N LYS A 505 -25.24 8.67 -23.82
CA LYS A 505 -24.00 9.39 -23.50
C LYS A 505 -22.80 8.47 -23.26
N CYS A 506 -22.99 7.16 -23.31
CA CYS A 506 -21.88 6.20 -23.19
C CYS A 506 -21.10 6.06 -24.50
N TRP A 507 -20.11 5.19 -24.53
CA TRP A 507 -19.28 4.86 -25.68
C TRP A 507 -18.61 6.07 -26.37
N GLY A 508 -18.19 7.08 -25.54
CA GLY A 508 -17.52 8.28 -26.03
C GLY A 508 -18.45 9.43 -26.45
N HIS A 509 -19.78 9.25 -26.42
CA HIS A 509 -20.75 10.31 -26.71
C HIS A 509 -20.96 11.25 -25.52
N ASN A 510 -19.87 11.58 -24.82
CA ASN A 510 -19.91 12.44 -23.63
C ASN A 510 -18.67 13.35 -23.56
N ASN A 511 -18.68 14.29 -22.60
CA ASN A 511 -17.59 15.24 -22.38
C ASN A 511 -16.53 14.74 -21.37
N VAL A 512 -16.51 13.45 -21.02
CA VAL A 512 -15.59 12.92 -20.02
C VAL A 512 -14.12 13.01 -20.48
N ILE A 513 -13.88 12.89 -21.80
CA ILE A 513 -12.53 12.96 -22.39
C ILE A 513 -12.24 14.30 -23.08
N ASN A 514 -13.25 15.04 -23.54
CA ASN A 514 -13.09 16.21 -24.42
C ASN A 514 -12.52 17.46 -23.74
N VAL A 515 -12.11 17.40 -22.49
CA VAL A 515 -11.47 18.54 -21.81
C VAL A 515 -10.01 18.72 -22.25
N SER A 516 -9.37 17.70 -22.83
CA SER A 516 -7.98 17.77 -23.28
C SER A 516 -7.78 18.37 -24.68
N ASN A 517 -8.83 18.52 -25.49
CA ASN A 517 -8.72 19.05 -26.85
C ASN A 517 -9.02 20.54 -26.95
N LYS A 518 -9.21 21.25 -25.83
CA LYS A 518 -9.47 22.69 -25.77
C LYS A 518 -8.44 23.50 -24.97
N ALA A 519 -7.30 22.89 -24.61
CA ALA A 519 -6.21 23.60 -23.94
C ALA A 519 -4.98 23.70 -24.84
#